data_ec3ddd44c1200b28cdbac694c193ebf2
#
_entry.id   ec3ddd44c1200b28cdbac694c193ebf2
#
_cell.length_a   1.000
_cell.length_b   1.000
_cell.length_c   1.000
_cell.angle_alpha   90.00
_cell.angle_beta   90.00
_cell.angle_gamma   90.00
#
_symmetry.space_group_name_H-M   'P 1'
#
loop_
_entity.id
_entity.type
_entity.pdbx_description
1 polymer ?
#
loop_
_entity_poly.entity_id
_entity_poly.type
_entity_poly.pdbx_seq_one_letter_code
_entity_poly.pdbx_strand_id
1 'polypeptide(L)'
;MWPEDVAARALARSICAEMHSGFTGVRSAMWMNIRAKFPGKGRTLEAQADIGRISEIWENCLALSGPSEYLFGEFSIADAYFAPVVMRFRTYEVVLAPALDAYVERVAAHPAVAQWIAGALAETDRIEKYDSYPD
;
A
#
# COMPACT_ATOMS: atom_id res chain seq x y z
N MET A 1 4.92 -14.00 11.24
CA MET A 1 4.34 -13.82 9.88
C MET A 1 2.85 -13.46 9.96
N TRP A 2 1.95 -14.31 10.45
CA TRP A 2 0.62 -13.91 10.92
C TRP A 2 0.69 -13.53 12.39
N PRO A 3 -0.18 -12.61 12.89
CA PRO A 3 -0.28 -12.33 14.32
C PRO A 3 -0.54 -13.59 15.16
N GLU A 4 0.05 -13.67 16.34
CA GLU A 4 -0.16 -14.80 17.25
C GLU A 4 -1.53 -14.76 17.93
N ASP A 5 -2.02 -13.56 18.24
CA ASP A 5 -3.36 -13.39 18.78
C ASP A 5 -4.43 -13.81 17.75
N VAL A 6 -5.43 -14.53 18.21
CA VAL A 6 -6.47 -15.14 17.34
C VAL A 6 -7.33 -14.05 16.66
N ALA A 7 -7.71 -13.02 17.39
CA ALA A 7 -8.56 -11.95 16.84
C ALA A 7 -7.76 -11.09 15.86
N ALA A 8 -6.54 -10.71 16.20
CA ALA A 8 -5.63 -9.98 15.31
C ALA A 8 -5.34 -10.79 14.05
N ARG A 9 -5.12 -12.10 14.15
CA ARG A 9 -4.91 -12.98 13.00
C ARG A 9 -6.13 -13.09 12.11
N ALA A 10 -7.34 -13.15 12.68
CA ALA A 10 -8.59 -13.15 11.92
C ALA A 10 -8.76 -11.84 11.15
N LEU A 11 -8.53 -10.70 11.81
CA LEU A 11 -8.56 -9.39 11.17
C LEU A 11 -7.51 -9.28 10.05
N ALA A 12 -6.26 -9.69 10.32
CA ALA A 12 -5.19 -9.67 9.32
C ALA A 12 -5.55 -10.47 8.06
N ARG A 13 -6.13 -11.65 8.21
CA ARG A 13 -6.61 -12.47 7.08
C ARG A 13 -7.75 -11.79 6.32
N SER A 14 -8.67 -11.16 7.04
CA SER A 14 -9.81 -10.45 6.44
C SER A 14 -9.35 -9.28 5.57
N ILE A 15 -8.49 -8.41 6.09
CA ILE A 15 -7.99 -7.26 5.32
C ILE A 15 -7.06 -7.68 4.16
N CYS A 16 -6.31 -8.77 4.30
CA CYS A 16 -5.54 -9.33 3.19
C CYS A 16 -6.45 -9.86 2.08
N ALA A 17 -7.55 -10.52 2.43
CA ALA A 17 -8.54 -10.98 1.44
C ALA A 17 -9.23 -9.80 0.74
N GLU A 18 -9.61 -8.76 1.49
CA GLU A 18 -10.18 -7.53 0.94
C GLU A 18 -9.16 -6.84 0.00
N MET A 19 -7.89 -6.74 0.40
CA MET A 19 -6.84 -6.20 -0.47
C MET A 19 -6.66 -7.06 -1.73
N HIS A 20 -6.68 -8.37 -1.62
CA HIS A 20 -6.49 -9.27 -2.76
C HIS A 20 -7.59 -9.16 -3.79
N SER A 21 -8.85 -9.14 -3.37
CA SER A 21 -10.03 -9.18 -4.24
C SER A 21 -10.64 -7.81 -4.56
N GLY A 22 -10.33 -6.79 -3.79
CA GLY A 22 -10.94 -5.47 -3.86
C GLY A 22 -10.06 -4.38 -4.47
N PHE A 23 -10.47 -3.13 -4.21
CA PHE A 23 -9.76 -1.89 -4.60
C PHE A 23 -9.52 -1.78 -6.10
N THR A 24 -10.54 -2.12 -6.87
CA THR A 24 -10.50 -2.08 -8.34
C THR A 24 -10.35 -0.66 -8.87
N GLY A 25 -10.86 0.35 -8.16
CA GLY A 25 -10.69 1.77 -8.50
C GLY A 25 -9.21 2.18 -8.45
N VAL A 26 -8.53 1.88 -7.32
CA VAL A 26 -7.09 2.13 -7.17
C VAL A 26 -6.29 1.32 -8.19
N ARG A 27 -6.61 0.05 -8.40
CA ARG A 27 -5.88 -0.81 -9.34
C ARG A 27 -5.99 -0.32 -10.78
N SER A 28 -7.17 0.15 -11.19
CA SER A 28 -7.45 0.61 -12.55
C SER A 28 -6.92 2.01 -12.83
N ALA A 29 -7.06 2.92 -11.87
CA ALA A 29 -6.67 4.32 -12.04
C ALA A 29 -5.22 4.61 -11.62
N MET A 30 -4.66 3.81 -10.70
CA MET A 30 -3.30 3.95 -10.17
C MET A 30 -2.52 2.66 -10.42
N TRP A 31 -2.10 2.42 -11.65
CA TRP A 31 -1.34 1.22 -11.98
C TRP A 31 0.04 1.17 -11.32
N MET A 32 0.57 -0.02 -11.20
CA MET A 32 1.82 -0.26 -10.50
C MET A 32 3.01 0.15 -11.37
N ASN A 33 3.72 1.19 -10.96
CA ASN A 33 5.02 1.57 -11.52
C ASN A 33 5.87 2.22 -10.43
N ILE A 34 6.86 1.48 -9.91
CA ILE A 34 7.74 1.94 -8.82
C ILE A 34 8.66 3.08 -9.27
N ARG A 35 9.01 3.14 -10.55
CA ARG A 35 9.91 4.16 -11.09
C ARG A 35 9.24 5.49 -11.36
N ALA A 36 7.97 5.45 -11.73
CA ALA A 36 7.23 6.62 -12.18
C ALA A 36 6.83 7.54 -11.04
N LYS A 37 6.57 8.78 -11.41
CA LYS A 37 5.94 9.80 -10.57
C LYS A 37 4.80 10.42 -11.35
N PHE A 38 3.59 10.26 -10.83
CA PHE A 38 2.35 10.75 -11.41
C PHE A 38 1.54 11.57 -10.39
N PRO A 39 2.11 12.67 -9.84
CA PRO A 39 1.48 13.41 -8.75
C PRO A 39 0.08 13.89 -9.16
N GLY A 40 -0.90 13.59 -8.32
CA GLY A 40 -2.28 14.03 -8.53
C GLY A 40 -3.07 13.31 -9.62
N LYS A 41 -2.47 12.39 -10.38
CA LYS A 41 -3.18 11.58 -11.37
C LYS A 41 -3.96 10.43 -10.72
N GLY A 42 -4.83 9.77 -11.48
CA GLY A 42 -5.58 8.59 -11.03
C GLY A 42 -6.66 8.85 -9.98
N ARG A 43 -7.11 10.08 -9.78
CA ARG A 43 -8.09 10.48 -8.76
C ARG A 43 -9.54 10.32 -9.25
N THR A 44 -9.92 9.14 -9.72
CA THR A 44 -11.32 8.85 -10.02
C THR A 44 -12.14 8.74 -8.74
N LEU A 45 -13.47 8.84 -8.82
CA LEU A 45 -14.35 8.70 -7.65
C LEU A 45 -14.17 7.33 -6.99
N GLU A 46 -14.03 6.27 -7.79
CA GLU A 46 -13.82 4.91 -7.33
C GLU A 46 -12.47 4.77 -6.63
N ALA A 47 -11.40 5.35 -7.20
CA ALA A 47 -10.08 5.33 -6.56
C ALA A 47 -10.07 6.11 -5.23
N GLN A 48 -10.78 7.23 -5.15
CA GLN A 48 -10.90 8.00 -3.91
C GLN A 48 -11.69 7.23 -2.84
N ALA A 49 -12.76 6.51 -3.22
CA ALA A 49 -13.49 5.64 -2.31
C ALA A 49 -12.59 4.51 -1.77
N ASP A 50 -11.81 3.87 -2.64
CA ASP A 50 -10.86 2.83 -2.26
C ASP A 50 -9.76 3.38 -1.33
N ILE A 51 -9.20 4.57 -1.63
CA ILE A 51 -8.21 5.23 -0.77
C ILE A 51 -8.78 5.49 0.61
N GLY A 52 -10.02 5.99 0.68
CA GLY A 52 -10.72 6.19 1.95
C GLY A 52 -10.87 4.88 2.74
N ARG A 53 -11.26 3.79 2.09
CA ARG A 53 -11.38 2.48 2.74
C ARG A 53 -10.03 1.91 3.20
N ILE A 54 -8.99 2.04 2.39
CA ILE A 54 -7.63 1.63 2.75
C ILE A 54 -7.14 2.42 3.96
N SER A 55 -7.36 3.73 3.97
CA SER A 55 -6.98 4.60 5.09
C SER A 55 -7.68 4.17 6.38
N GLU A 56 -8.99 3.91 6.33
CA GLU A 56 -9.76 3.40 7.47
C GLU A 56 -9.21 2.06 7.99
N ILE A 57 -8.87 1.12 7.11
CA ILE A 57 -8.27 -0.16 7.49
C ILE A 57 -6.96 0.06 8.23
N TRP A 58 -6.07 0.89 7.68
CA TRP A 58 -4.77 1.16 8.28
C TRP A 58 -4.89 1.88 9.62
N GLU A 59 -5.73 2.91 9.71
CA GLU A 59 -6.00 3.65 10.96
C GLU A 59 -6.49 2.70 12.05
N ASN A 60 -7.47 1.85 11.74
CA ASN A 60 -8.03 0.90 12.70
C ASN A 60 -6.98 -0.12 13.17
N CYS A 61 -6.18 -0.68 12.26
CA CYS A 61 -5.14 -1.64 12.62
C CYS A 61 -4.05 -1.00 13.48
N LEU A 62 -3.56 0.19 13.10
CA LEU A 62 -2.55 0.92 13.86
C LEU A 62 -3.07 1.33 15.25
N ALA A 63 -4.33 1.73 15.37
CA ALA A 63 -4.96 2.06 16.66
C ALA A 63 -5.07 0.83 17.58
N LEU A 64 -5.41 -0.34 17.05
CA LEU A 64 -5.51 -1.59 17.80
C LEU A 64 -4.14 -2.13 18.24
N SER A 65 -3.12 -1.90 17.44
CA SER A 65 -1.76 -2.39 17.71
C SER A 65 -1.01 -1.54 18.75
N GLY A 66 -1.56 -0.40 19.17
CA GLY A 66 -0.92 0.53 20.10
C GLY A 66 0.28 1.24 19.45
N PRO A 67 1.32 1.60 20.25
CA PRO A 67 2.49 2.33 19.74
C PRO A 67 3.41 1.44 18.90
N SER A 68 2.85 0.84 17.86
CA SER A 68 3.55 -0.08 16.96
C SER A 68 3.92 0.62 15.66
N GLU A 69 4.87 0.02 14.95
CA GLU A 69 5.36 0.57 13.69
C GLU A 69 4.56 0.06 12.48
N TYR A 70 3.90 -1.12 12.59
CA TYR A 70 3.20 -1.81 11.52
C TYR A 70 1.78 -2.19 11.94
N LEU A 71 0.96 -2.67 11.00
CA LEU A 71 -0.48 -2.90 11.19
C LEU A 71 -0.83 -3.82 12.37
N PHE A 72 0.08 -4.74 12.73
CA PHE A 72 -0.10 -5.70 13.82
C PHE A 72 1.13 -5.79 14.74
N GLY A 73 1.81 -4.67 14.97
CA GLY A 73 2.98 -4.60 15.83
C GLY A 73 4.27 -4.68 15.06
N GLU A 74 4.71 -5.88 14.71
CA GLU A 74 5.86 -6.14 13.84
C GLU A 74 5.44 -6.30 12.38
N PHE A 75 6.39 -6.13 11.45
CA PHE A 75 6.15 -6.37 10.03
C PHE A 75 5.60 -7.77 9.78
N SER A 76 4.44 -7.84 9.18
CA SER A 76 3.66 -9.05 9.00
C SER A 76 3.30 -9.28 7.54
N ILE A 77 2.63 -10.39 7.29
CA ILE A 77 2.10 -10.68 5.95
C ILE A 77 1.06 -9.64 5.50
N ALA A 78 0.35 -8.98 6.45
CA ALA A 78 -0.60 -7.92 6.12
C ALA A 78 0.13 -6.72 5.52
N ASP A 79 1.25 -6.28 6.10
CA ASP A 79 2.06 -5.19 5.56
C ASP A 79 2.62 -5.54 4.18
N ALA A 80 3.04 -6.78 3.99
CA ALA A 80 3.51 -7.28 2.69
C ALA A 80 2.40 -7.27 1.63
N TYR A 81 1.15 -7.62 2.00
CA TYR A 81 0.00 -7.52 1.10
C TYR A 81 -0.32 -6.09 0.68
N PHE A 82 -0.14 -5.13 1.58
CA PHE A 82 -0.34 -3.72 1.30
C PHE A 82 0.87 -3.02 0.65
N ALA A 83 2.05 -3.64 0.60
CA ALA A 83 3.23 -3.03 -0.03
C ALA A 83 2.99 -2.55 -1.48
N PRO A 84 2.27 -3.27 -2.37
CA PRO A 84 1.92 -2.76 -3.68
C PRO A 84 1.01 -1.52 -3.67
N VAL A 85 0.16 -1.37 -2.66
CA VAL A 85 -0.67 -0.17 -2.45
C VAL A 85 0.20 1.00 -2.00
N VAL A 86 1.11 0.75 -1.05
CA VAL A 86 2.11 1.72 -0.60
C VAL A 86 2.90 2.27 -1.79
N MET A 87 3.35 1.42 -2.71
CA MET A 87 4.07 1.87 -3.90
C MET A 87 3.20 2.73 -4.82
N ARG A 88 1.93 2.37 -5.02
CA ARG A 88 0.98 3.21 -5.77
C ARG A 88 0.81 4.57 -5.10
N PHE A 89 0.59 4.61 -3.80
CA PHE A 89 0.41 5.87 -3.08
C PHE A 89 1.63 6.78 -3.19
N ARG A 90 2.84 6.22 -3.18
CA ARG A 90 4.09 6.98 -3.42
C ARG A 90 4.23 7.45 -4.87
N THR A 91 3.85 6.64 -5.85
CA THR A 91 3.91 7.00 -7.28
C THR A 91 2.96 8.15 -7.61
N TYR A 92 1.75 8.13 -7.05
CA TYR A 92 0.70 9.12 -7.33
C TYR A 92 0.64 10.26 -6.31
N GLU A 93 1.53 10.26 -5.33
CA GLU A 93 1.60 11.24 -4.25
C GLU A 93 0.23 11.44 -3.58
N VAL A 94 -0.36 10.33 -3.15
CA VAL A 94 -1.64 10.33 -2.46
C VAL A 94 -1.50 11.05 -1.12
N VAL A 95 -2.32 12.06 -0.89
CA VAL A 95 -2.33 12.81 0.38
C VAL A 95 -3.01 11.98 1.44
N LEU A 96 -2.31 11.68 2.50
CA LEU A 96 -2.77 10.90 3.65
C LEU A 96 -2.68 11.70 4.95
N ALA A 97 -3.31 11.19 6.02
CA ALA A 97 -3.07 11.69 7.36
C ALA A 97 -1.61 11.41 7.79
N PRO A 98 -0.98 12.26 8.63
CA PRO A 98 0.44 12.12 8.98
C PRO A 98 0.84 10.74 9.53
N ALA A 99 -0.03 10.07 10.29
CA ALA A 99 0.24 8.74 10.80
C ALA A 99 0.31 7.68 9.69
N LEU A 100 -0.52 7.83 8.65
CA LEU A 100 -0.54 6.93 7.50
C LEU A 100 0.63 7.21 6.55
N ASP A 101 1.02 8.47 6.36
CA ASP A 101 2.25 8.82 5.65
C ASP A 101 3.47 8.18 6.32
N ALA A 102 3.55 8.26 7.64
CA ALA A 102 4.61 7.63 8.41
C ALA A 102 4.61 6.09 8.25
N TYR A 103 3.44 5.45 8.18
CA TYR A 103 3.31 4.03 7.91
C TYR A 103 3.80 3.69 6.48
N VAL A 104 3.40 4.46 5.47
CA VAL A 104 3.85 4.29 4.07
C VAL A 104 5.37 4.31 3.99
N GLU A 105 6.02 5.29 4.63
CA GLU A 105 7.48 5.39 4.61
C GLU A 105 8.16 4.24 5.37
N ARG A 106 7.60 3.79 6.50
CA ARG A 106 8.12 2.63 7.23
C ARG A 106 8.04 1.33 6.42
N VAL A 107 6.91 1.07 5.77
CA VAL A 107 6.77 -0.11 4.90
C VAL A 107 7.78 -0.05 3.76
N ALA A 108 7.93 1.11 3.11
CA ALA A 108 8.89 1.27 2.02
C ALA A 108 10.35 1.10 2.47
N ALA A 109 10.67 1.48 3.71
CA ALA A 109 12.00 1.36 4.31
C ALA A 109 12.29 -0.04 4.89
N HIS A 110 11.28 -0.91 5.03
CA HIS A 110 11.49 -2.27 5.53
C HIS A 110 12.48 -3.02 4.62
N PRO A 111 13.51 -3.71 5.16
CA PRO A 111 14.58 -4.29 4.35
C PRO A 111 14.12 -5.13 3.16
N ALA A 112 13.12 -6.00 3.37
CA ALA A 112 12.58 -6.84 2.30
C ALA A 112 11.85 -6.02 1.20
N VAL A 113 11.13 -4.96 1.59
CA VAL A 113 10.44 -4.07 0.65
C VAL A 113 11.45 -3.18 -0.08
N ALA A 114 12.44 -2.65 0.62
CA ALA A 114 13.53 -1.87 0.03
C ALA A 114 14.33 -2.68 -0.99
N GLN A 115 14.59 -3.97 -0.71
CA GLN A 115 15.24 -4.88 -1.67
C GLN A 115 14.37 -5.08 -2.92
N TRP A 116 13.07 -5.28 -2.76
CA TRP A 116 12.14 -5.38 -3.87
C TRP A 116 12.09 -4.09 -4.72
N ILE A 117 12.06 -2.92 -4.06
CA ILE A 117 12.12 -1.61 -4.74
C ILE A 117 13.43 -1.50 -5.53
N ALA A 118 14.58 -1.83 -4.92
CA ALA A 118 15.88 -1.78 -5.58
C ALA A 118 15.93 -2.70 -6.82
N GLY A 119 15.37 -3.91 -6.72
CA GLY A 119 15.24 -4.82 -7.86
C GLY A 119 14.39 -4.23 -8.98
N ALA A 120 13.24 -3.63 -8.64
CA ALA A 120 12.36 -2.98 -9.62
C ALA A 120 13.01 -1.77 -10.30
N LEU A 121 13.85 -1.01 -9.58
CA LEU A 121 14.60 0.11 -10.15
C LEU A 121 15.73 -0.35 -11.07
N ALA A 122 16.33 -1.51 -10.80
CA ALA A 122 17.39 -2.10 -11.62
C ALA A 122 16.86 -2.84 -12.85
N GLU A 123 15.55 -3.18 -12.89
CA GLU A 123 14.92 -3.89 -14.01
C GLU A 123 15.04 -3.07 -15.31
N THR A 124 15.41 -3.72 -16.41
CA THR A 124 15.55 -3.08 -17.72
C THR A 124 14.30 -3.20 -18.58
N ASP A 125 13.51 -4.25 -18.36
CA ASP A 125 12.28 -4.48 -19.08
C ASP A 125 11.23 -3.43 -18.72
N ARG A 126 10.48 -2.99 -19.72
CA ARG A 126 9.46 -1.94 -19.57
C ARG A 126 8.16 -2.34 -20.23
N ILE A 127 7.08 -1.85 -19.64
CA ILE A 127 5.75 -1.90 -20.24
C ILE A 127 5.36 -0.45 -20.56
N GLU A 128 5.65 -0.02 -21.77
CA GLU A 128 5.49 1.39 -22.23
C GLU A 128 4.14 1.99 -21.84
N LYS A 129 3.08 1.19 -21.89
CA LYS A 129 1.72 1.61 -21.49
C LYS A 129 1.67 2.21 -20.08
N TYR A 130 2.57 1.80 -19.18
CA TYR A 130 2.58 2.20 -17.78
C TYR A 130 3.69 3.19 -17.43
N ASP A 131 4.49 3.61 -18.41
CA ASP A 131 5.58 4.56 -18.21
C ASP A 131 5.14 6.04 -18.31
N SER A 132 3.95 6.29 -18.86
CA SER A 132 3.36 7.62 -18.93
C SER A 132 1.89 7.58 -18.54
N TYR A 133 1.41 8.61 -17.89
CA TYR A 133 -0.01 8.75 -17.55
C TYR A 133 -0.69 9.62 -18.61
N PRO A 134 -1.80 9.19 -19.23
CA PRO A 134 -2.54 10.02 -20.19
C PRO A 134 -3.07 11.30 -19.53
N ASP A 135 -3.13 12.38 -20.30
CA ASP A 135 -3.66 13.67 -19.88
C ASP A 135 -5.19 13.64 -19.69
#